data_4d590b52ba8cf1f920683842dca25247
#
_entry.id   4d590b52ba8cf1f920683842dca25247
#
_cell.length_a   1.000
_cell.length_b   1.000
_cell.length_c   1.000
_cell.angle_alpha   90.00
_cell.angle_beta   90.00
_cell.angle_gamma   90.00
#
_symmetry.space_group_name_H-M   'P 1'
#
loop_
_entity.id
_entity.type
_entity.pdbx_description
1 polymer ?
#
loop_
_entity_poly.entity_id
_entity_poly.type
_entity_poly.pdbx_seq_one_letter_code
_entity_poly.pdbx_strand_id
1 'polypeptide(L)'
;MRKSKKQMVMAAAACAMMGVMAIGGTMAYLTDSETATNTFTIGQVKIDLEEPEYAKLTETQKQHLVPNQIVAKDPQVENTGVNDAIVFLKVEMPKKAVIVAEKDGTRKTTAVTELFTMLNTDIDPATDGSTAGKNWVELQGDDTGADTNVHVYAYKEKLAKDAKTTALFDSIQLQNVIEGQIDTNTENIKVTAYAIQAAEVLEGEDTDLTDTLTKENLQKIYDIYGKQNNGQTVPEANDNNAKDLEGNNRA
;
A
#
# COMPACT_ATOMS: atom_id res chain seq x y z
N MET A 1 -22.21 45.69 -83.39
CA MET A 1 -22.15 44.20 -83.55
C MET A 1 -23.01 43.55 -82.43
N ARG A 2 -24.17 42.99 -82.79
CA ARG A 2 -25.02 42.25 -81.85
C ARG A 2 -24.40 40.88 -81.59
N LYS A 3 -23.89 40.66 -80.36
CA LYS A 3 -23.44 39.32 -79.97
C LYS A 3 -24.62 38.38 -80.02
N SER A 4 -24.45 37.19 -80.65
CA SER A 4 -25.54 36.21 -80.74
C SER A 4 -25.93 35.67 -79.35
N LYS A 5 -27.21 35.34 -79.19
CA LYS A 5 -27.72 34.79 -77.94
C LYS A 5 -26.91 33.58 -77.39
N LYS A 6 -26.35 32.80 -78.31
CA LYS A 6 -25.46 31.70 -77.98
C LYS A 6 -24.15 32.14 -77.33
N GLN A 7 -23.56 33.25 -77.74
CA GLN A 7 -22.33 33.78 -77.12
C GLN A 7 -22.58 34.37 -75.73
N MET A 8 -23.75 34.97 -75.54
CA MET A 8 -24.14 35.43 -74.15
C MET A 8 -24.38 34.27 -73.18
N VAL A 9 -25.05 33.18 -73.65
CA VAL A 9 -25.26 32.01 -72.83
C VAL A 9 -23.96 31.31 -72.51
N MET A 10 -23.01 31.20 -73.44
CA MET A 10 -21.70 30.59 -73.15
C MET A 10 -20.87 31.48 -72.22
N ALA A 11 -20.92 32.79 -72.29
CA ALA A 11 -20.23 33.69 -71.35
C ALA A 11 -20.82 33.61 -69.95
N ALA A 12 -22.15 33.51 -69.82
CA ALA A 12 -22.80 33.33 -68.53
C ALA A 12 -22.47 31.95 -67.87
N ALA A 13 -22.40 30.91 -68.71
CA ALA A 13 -22.01 29.55 -68.18
C ALA A 13 -20.52 29.52 -67.74
N ALA A 14 -19.63 30.19 -68.43
CA ALA A 14 -18.21 30.30 -68.08
C ALA A 14 -18.02 31.07 -66.73
N CYS A 15 -18.77 32.15 -66.50
CA CYS A 15 -18.74 32.94 -65.29
C CYS A 15 -19.31 32.12 -64.10
N ALA A 16 -20.37 31.32 -64.31
CA ALA A 16 -20.94 30.45 -63.28
C ALA A 16 -19.97 29.35 -62.88
N MET A 17 -19.25 28.75 -63.86
CA MET A 17 -18.25 27.71 -63.49
C MET A 17 -17.02 28.28 -62.77
N MET A 18 -16.56 29.47 -63.09
CA MET A 18 -15.46 30.15 -62.39
C MET A 18 -15.88 30.54 -60.96
N GLY A 19 -17.14 30.97 -60.79
CA GLY A 19 -17.68 31.28 -59.47
C GLY A 19 -17.71 30.05 -58.54
N VAL A 20 -18.11 28.87 -59.04
CA VAL A 20 -18.16 27.63 -58.26
C VAL A 20 -16.74 27.14 -57.91
N MET A 21 -15.75 27.27 -58.79
CA MET A 21 -14.37 26.93 -58.51
C MET A 21 -13.73 27.83 -57.43
N ALA A 22 -14.08 29.13 -57.44
CA ALA A 22 -13.57 30.10 -56.48
C ALA A 22 -14.13 29.85 -55.05
N ILE A 23 -15.41 29.41 -54.94
CA ILE A 23 -16.04 29.09 -53.66
C ILE A 23 -15.56 27.73 -53.16
N GLY A 24 -15.40 26.73 -54.02
CA GLY A 24 -14.91 25.40 -53.66
C GLY A 24 -13.43 25.40 -53.22
N GLY A 25 -12.60 26.25 -53.83
CA GLY A 25 -11.19 26.36 -53.47
C GLY A 25 -10.95 27.05 -52.12
N THR A 26 -11.82 28.01 -51.75
CA THR A 26 -11.70 28.72 -50.47
C THR A 26 -12.24 27.90 -49.28
N MET A 27 -13.21 26.99 -49.50
CA MET A 27 -13.72 26.12 -48.47
C MET A 27 -12.73 25.00 -48.12
N ALA A 28 -11.98 24.49 -49.11
CA ALA A 28 -10.95 23.47 -48.88
C ALA A 28 -9.71 23.99 -48.11
N TYR A 29 -9.49 25.30 -48.08
CA TYR A 29 -8.33 25.89 -47.41
C TYR A 29 -8.58 26.29 -45.95
N LEU A 30 -9.84 26.22 -45.49
CA LEU A 30 -10.23 26.65 -44.12
C LEU A 30 -10.46 25.49 -43.15
N THR A 31 -10.30 24.23 -43.57
CA THR A 31 -10.38 23.07 -42.71
C THR A 31 -9.01 22.42 -42.58
N ASP A 32 -8.13 23.06 -41.83
CA ASP A 32 -6.97 22.40 -41.28
C ASP A 32 -7.38 21.84 -39.90
N SER A 33 -7.46 20.54 -39.80
CA SER A 33 -7.72 19.85 -38.54
C SER A 33 -6.42 19.21 -38.09
N GLU A 34 -5.72 19.87 -37.20
CA GLU A 34 -4.56 19.30 -36.54
C GLU A 34 -5.04 18.44 -35.34
N THR A 35 -4.76 17.17 -35.39
CA THR A 35 -5.07 16.24 -34.28
C THR A 35 -3.82 16.03 -33.48
N ALA A 36 -3.77 16.55 -32.26
CA ALA A 36 -2.74 16.22 -31.29
C ALA A 36 -3.17 15.00 -30.50
N THR A 37 -2.42 13.93 -30.57
CA THR A 37 -2.61 12.74 -29.73
C THR A 37 -1.65 12.83 -28.55
N ASN A 38 -2.19 13.04 -27.35
CA ASN A 38 -1.42 13.03 -26.13
C ASN A 38 -1.57 11.64 -25.48
N THR A 39 -0.44 10.97 -25.28
CA THR A 39 -0.42 9.68 -24.58
C THR A 39 -0.12 9.92 -23.10
N PHE A 40 -1.04 9.53 -22.23
CA PHE A 40 -0.87 9.57 -20.79
C PHE A 40 -0.62 8.16 -20.28
N THR A 41 0.41 8.01 -19.48
CA THR A 41 0.68 6.76 -18.74
C THR A 41 0.13 6.93 -17.34
N ILE A 42 -0.77 6.02 -16.93
CA ILE A 42 -1.30 6.00 -15.57
C ILE A 42 -0.30 5.25 -14.70
N GLY A 43 0.13 5.87 -13.61
CA GLY A 43 1.01 5.25 -12.62
C GLY A 43 0.28 4.16 -11.83
N GLN A 44 1.04 3.23 -11.29
CA GLN A 44 0.53 2.14 -10.48
C GLN A 44 1.33 2.05 -9.17
N VAL A 45 0.63 1.92 -8.05
CA VAL A 45 1.21 1.48 -6.78
C VAL A 45 1.10 -0.05 -6.74
N LYS A 46 2.22 -0.69 -6.51
CA LYS A 46 2.33 -2.14 -6.30
C LYS A 46 3.39 -2.40 -5.26
N ILE A 47 3.10 -3.26 -4.32
CA ILE A 47 4.03 -3.63 -3.25
C ILE A 47 4.11 -5.14 -3.11
N ASP A 48 5.25 -5.60 -2.61
CA ASP A 48 5.45 -6.99 -2.19
C ASP A 48 5.84 -6.99 -0.70
N LEU A 49 5.21 -7.88 0.08
CA LEU A 49 5.54 -8.11 1.48
C LEU A 49 6.50 -9.30 1.57
N GLU A 50 7.64 -9.10 2.21
CA GLU A 50 8.69 -10.12 2.36
C GLU A 50 9.04 -10.34 3.83
N GLU A 51 9.45 -11.56 4.16
CA GLU A 51 10.00 -11.94 5.45
C GLU A 51 11.23 -12.83 5.22
N PRO A 52 12.37 -12.25 4.80
CA PRO A 52 13.51 -13.01 4.29
C PRO A 52 14.16 -13.94 5.32
N GLU A 53 14.23 -13.56 6.60
CA GLU A 53 14.79 -14.44 7.63
C GLU A 53 13.78 -15.51 8.06
N TYR A 54 12.49 -15.18 8.14
CA TYR A 54 11.45 -16.17 8.39
C TYR A 54 11.38 -17.23 7.28
N ALA A 55 11.55 -16.81 6.01
CA ALA A 55 11.54 -17.71 4.85
C ALA A 55 12.66 -18.75 4.87
N LYS A 56 13.78 -18.48 5.55
CA LYS A 56 14.90 -19.44 5.69
C LYS A 56 14.66 -20.51 6.75
N LEU A 57 13.65 -20.33 7.62
CA LEU A 57 13.37 -21.28 8.68
C LEU A 57 12.79 -22.57 8.12
N THR A 58 13.19 -23.68 8.72
CA THR A 58 12.59 -24.99 8.45
C THR A 58 11.21 -25.10 9.10
N GLU A 59 10.35 -25.99 8.60
CA GLU A 59 9.03 -26.21 9.19
C GLU A 59 9.11 -26.59 10.67
N THR A 60 10.13 -27.35 11.07
CA THR A 60 10.35 -27.71 12.49
C THR A 60 10.63 -26.49 13.35
N GLN A 61 11.31 -25.46 12.81
CA GLN A 61 11.59 -24.21 13.55
C GLN A 61 10.38 -23.29 13.67
N LYS A 62 9.41 -23.45 12.78
CA LYS A 62 8.14 -22.69 12.77
C LYS A 62 7.05 -23.32 13.63
N GLN A 63 7.21 -24.60 13.96
CA GLN A 63 6.20 -25.39 14.68
C GLN A 63 6.69 -25.76 16.07
N HIS A 64 5.76 -26.16 16.93
CA HIS A 64 6.04 -26.66 18.30
C HIS A 64 6.84 -25.68 19.15
N LEU A 65 6.47 -24.40 19.08
CA LEU A 65 7.14 -23.38 19.88
C LEU A 65 6.96 -23.64 21.37
N VAL A 66 8.04 -23.45 22.12
CA VAL A 66 8.04 -23.52 23.58
C VAL A 66 8.04 -22.11 24.20
N PRO A 67 7.51 -21.94 25.42
CA PRO A 67 7.54 -20.65 26.12
C PRO A 67 8.93 -20.00 26.09
N ASN A 68 8.98 -18.70 25.90
CA ASN A 68 10.18 -17.87 25.72
C ASN A 68 10.99 -18.15 24.44
N GLN A 69 10.56 -19.04 23.57
CA GLN A 69 11.26 -19.28 22.31
C GLN A 69 11.17 -18.04 21.42
N ILE A 70 12.31 -17.71 20.80
CA ILE A 70 12.42 -16.63 19.81
C ILE A 70 12.46 -17.24 18.42
N VAL A 71 11.70 -16.66 17.51
CA VAL A 71 11.63 -17.06 16.08
C VAL A 71 11.87 -15.84 15.24
N ALA A 72 12.71 -15.96 14.21
CA ALA A 72 12.93 -14.90 13.23
C ALA A 72 11.63 -14.60 12.48
N LYS A 73 11.28 -13.32 12.38
CA LYS A 73 10.15 -12.81 11.61
C LYS A 73 10.41 -11.33 11.35
N ASP A 74 10.61 -10.98 10.09
CA ASP A 74 11.20 -9.69 9.71
C ASP A 74 10.43 -9.04 8.55
N PRO A 75 9.16 -8.64 8.76
CA PRO A 75 8.32 -8.11 7.71
C PRO A 75 8.89 -6.81 7.13
N GLN A 76 9.06 -6.81 5.82
CA GLN A 76 9.57 -5.71 5.00
C GLN A 76 8.69 -5.55 3.76
N VAL A 77 8.60 -4.34 3.23
CA VAL A 77 7.81 -4.05 2.03
C VAL A 77 8.71 -3.50 0.94
N GLU A 78 8.60 -4.05 -0.26
CA GLU A 78 9.22 -3.54 -1.48
C GLU A 78 8.18 -2.83 -2.35
N ASN A 79 8.51 -1.64 -2.87
CA ASN A 79 7.69 -0.97 -3.86
C ASN A 79 8.06 -1.46 -5.27
N THR A 80 7.30 -2.38 -5.81
CA THR A 80 7.46 -2.92 -7.18
C THR A 80 6.63 -2.15 -8.21
N GLY A 81 5.98 -1.06 -7.78
CA GLY A 81 5.23 -0.15 -8.64
C GLY A 81 6.11 0.83 -9.40
N VAL A 82 5.48 1.82 -10.01
CA VAL A 82 6.18 2.88 -10.78
C VAL A 82 6.16 4.23 -10.07
N ASN A 83 5.26 4.41 -9.10
CA ASN A 83 5.11 5.65 -8.34
C ASN A 83 5.63 5.44 -6.91
N ASP A 84 6.11 6.53 -6.30
CA ASP A 84 6.44 6.54 -4.89
C ASP A 84 5.19 6.23 -4.06
N ALA A 85 5.38 5.47 -2.99
CA ALA A 85 4.30 4.98 -2.15
C ALA A 85 4.49 5.37 -0.69
N ILE A 86 3.38 5.56 0.01
CA ILE A 86 3.32 5.58 1.49
C ILE A 86 2.84 4.21 1.92
N VAL A 87 3.57 3.58 2.84
CA VAL A 87 3.40 2.18 3.19
C VAL A 87 2.92 2.04 4.64
N PHE A 88 1.99 1.13 4.83
CA PHE A 88 1.47 0.73 6.14
C PHE A 88 1.59 -0.78 6.31
N LEU A 89 1.85 -1.21 7.54
CA LEU A 89 1.77 -2.61 7.96
C LEU A 89 0.71 -2.76 9.05
N LYS A 90 -0.23 -3.66 8.85
CA LYS A 90 -1.18 -4.11 9.85
C LYS A 90 -0.70 -5.44 10.41
N VAL A 91 -0.54 -5.52 11.72
CA VAL A 91 -0.12 -6.71 12.44
C VAL A 91 -1.26 -7.16 13.35
N GLU A 92 -1.78 -8.35 13.11
CA GLU A 92 -2.81 -8.98 13.94
C GLU A 92 -2.13 -9.99 14.88
N MET A 93 -2.07 -9.64 16.17
CA MET A 93 -1.43 -10.44 17.23
C MET A 93 -2.47 -11.30 17.95
N PRO A 94 -2.31 -12.62 18.02
CA PRO A 94 -3.21 -13.48 18.78
C PRO A 94 -3.11 -13.19 20.27
N LYS A 95 -4.26 -13.13 20.95
CA LYS A 95 -4.35 -12.92 22.40
C LYS A 95 -5.25 -13.95 23.05
N LYS A 96 -4.89 -14.34 24.27
CA LYS A 96 -5.69 -15.28 25.07
C LYS A 96 -5.66 -14.93 26.55
N ALA A 97 -6.66 -15.40 27.28
CA ALA A 97 -6.66 -15.37 28.73
C ALA A 97 -5.72 -16.47 29.26
N VAL A 98 -4.50 -16.08 29.62
CA VAL A 98 -3.44 -17.00 30.07
C VAL A 98 -2.78 -16.51 31.32
N ILE A 99 -2.09 -17.44 32.00
CA ILE A 99 -1.17 -17.15 33.10
C ILE A 99 0.23 -17.13 32.53
N VAL A 100 0.92 -16.01 32.66
CA VAL A 100 2.33 -15.85 32.32
C VAL A 100 3.17 -15.98 33.59
N ALA A 101 4.31 -16.64 33.51
CA ALA A 101 5.28 -16.69 34.59
C ALA A 101 6.39 -15.65 34.38
N GLU A 102 6.87 -15.07 35.47
CA GLU A 102 8.09 -14.27 35.51
C GLU A 102 9.33 -15.17 35.35
N LYS A 103 10.49 -14.56 35.15
CA LYS A 103 11.76 -15.30 35.00
C LYS A 103 12.16 -16.09 36.26
N ASP A 104 11.71 -15.65 37.43
CA ASP A 104 11.93 -16.32 38.71
C ASP A 104 10.92 -17.45 39.01
N GLY A 105 9.99 -17.71 38.06
CA GLY A 105 8.93 -18.71 38.21
C GLY A 105 7.66 -18.20 38.88
N THR A 106 7.63 -16.93 39.32
CA THR A 106 6.42 -16.34 39.91
C THR A 106 5.29 -16.29 38.88
N ARG A 107 4.13 -16.86 39.23
CA ARG A 107 2.95 -16.86 38.34
C ARG A 107 2.17 -15.56 38.48
N LYS A 108 1.84 -14.93 37.36
CA LYS A 108 0.90 -13.80 37.32
C LYS A 108 -0.55 -14.29 37.47
N THR A 109 -1.45 -13.37 37.69
CA THR A 109 -2.89 -13.64 37.59
C THR A 109 -3.28 -13.84 36.13
N THR A 110 -4.32 -14.64 35.90
CA THR A 110 -4.87 -14.81 34.55
C THR A 110 -5.25 -13.45 33.95
N ALA A 111 -4.75 -13.14 32.75
CA ALA A 111 -5.07 -11.94 32.04
C ALA A 111 -5.12 -12.22 30.52
N VAL A 112 -5.95 -11.45 29.79
CA VAL A 112 -5.92 -11.47 28.33
C VAL A 112 -4.60 -10.82 27.89
N THR A 113 -3.77 -11.60 27.23
CA THR A 113 -2.40 -11.22 26.89
C THR A 113 -2.11 -11.62 25.44
N GLU A 114 -1.42 -10.78 24.70
CA GLU A 114 -0.84 -11.19 23.42
C GLU A 114 0.13 -12.33 23.64
N LEU A 115 0.02 -13.36 22.80
CA LEU A 115 0.84 -14.55 22.94
C LEU A 115 2.29 -14.35 22.49
N PHE A 116 2.55 -13.33 21.68
CA PHE A 116 3.88 -13.01 21.19
C PHE A 116 4.27 -11.57 21.49
N THR A 117 5.56 -11.34 21.63
CA THR A 117 6.17 -10.02 21.74
C THR A 117 7.11 -9.82 20.56
N MET A 118 6.99 -8.68 19.87
CA MET A 118 7.94 -8.26 18.85
C MET A 118 9.26 -7.84 19.50
N LEU A 119 10.38 -8.28 18.94
CA LEU A 119 11.73 -7.97 19.42
C LEU A 119 12.52 -7.20 18.37
N ASN A 120 13.46 -6.37 18.82
CA ASN A 120 14.33 -5.55 17.97
C ASN A 120 13.50 -4.70 16.98
N THR A 121 12.49 -4.04 17.49
CA THR A 121 11.58 -3.23 16.68
C THR A 121 12.27 -1.98 16.15
N ASP A 122 11.94 -1.60 14.91
CA ASP A 122 12.29 -0.31 14.32
C ASP A 122 11.18 0.74 14.51
N ILE A 123 10.34 0.53 15.52
CA ILE A 123 9.19 1.37 15.85
C ILE A 123 9.66 2.55 16.69
N ASP A 124 9.21 3.75 16.34
CA ASP A 124 9.41 4.97 17.09
C ASP A 124 8.58 4.91 18.39
N PRO A 125 9.23 4.96 19.57
CA PRO A 125 8.53 4.92 20.86
C PRO A 125 7.88 6.25 21.22
N ALA A 126 8.23 7.35 20.54
CA ALA A 126 7.67 8.66 20.81
C ALA A 126 6.23 8.76 20.29
N THR A 127 5.37 9.40 21.05
CA THR A 127 3.94 9.56 20.70
C THR A 127 3.73 10.43 19.46
N ASP A 128 4.68 11.30 19.14
CA ASP A 128 4.67 12.19 17.98
C ASP A 128 5.48 11.65 16.78
N GLY A 129 6.16 10.50 16.93
CA GLY A 129 6.97 9.91 15.87
C GLY A 129 8.31 10.61 15.64
N SER A 130 8.83 11.36 16.61
CA SER A 130 10.00 12.24 16.45
C SER A 130 11.35 11.59 16.71
N THR A 131 11.41 10.32 17.17
CA THR A 131 12.70 9.66 17.51
C THR A 131 13.52 9.43 16.24
N ALA A 132 14.72 9.98 16.22
CA ALA A 132 15.65 9.77 15.12
C ALA A 132 16.12 8.32 15.03
N GLY A 133 16.34 7.84 13.80
CA GLY A 133 16.83 6.48 13.53
C GLY A 133 15.78 5.38 13.74
N LYS A 134 14.52 5.76 13.87
CA LYS A 134 13.37 4.85 13.85
C LYS A 134 12.50 5.16 12.65
N ASN A 135 12.22 4.16 11.83
CA ASN A 135 11.60 4.34 10.51
C ASN A 135 10.11 4.02 10.49
N TRP A 136 9.59 3.38 11.51
CA TRP A 136 8.17 3.07 11.65
C TRP A 136 7.55 3.84 12.81
N VAL A 137 6.29 4.19 12.68
CA VAL A 137 5.49 4.78 13.76
C VAL A 137 4.17 4.05 13.89
N GLU A 138 3.77 3.76 15.14
CA GLU A 138 2.47 3.17 15.42
C GLU A 138 1.37 4.22 15.27
N LEU A 139 0.37 3.93 14.47
CA LEU A 139 -0.84 4.73 14.30
C LEU A 139 -1.91 4.28 15.30
N GLN A 140 -2.99 5.05 15.41
CA GLN A 140 -4.17 4.59 16.10
C GLN A 140 -4.74 3.41 15.31
N GLY A 141 -4.74 2.23 15.93
CA GLY A 141 -5.13 0.99 15.27
C GLY A 141 -6.61 0.89 14.98
N ASP A 142 -6.93 0.00 14.07
CA ASP A 142 -8.28 -0.43 13.78
C ASP A 142 -8.82 -1.32 14.92
N ASP A 143 -10.06 -1.75 14.76
CA ASP A 143 -10.81 -2.50 15.75
C ASP A 143 -10.08 -3.77 16.22
N THR A 144 -9.95 -3.91 17.52
CA THR A 144 -9.37 -5.10 18.14
C THR A 144 -10.41 -6.22 18.13
N GLY A 145 -10.10 -7.33 17.45
CA GLY A 145 -10.93 -8.52 17.41
C GLY A 145 -11.06 -9.20 18.81
N ALA A 146 -11.96 -10.17 18.93
CA ALA A 146 -12.15 -10.94 20.19
C ALA A 146 -10.86 -11.66 20.59
N ASP A 147 -10.18 -12.29 19.63
CA ASP A 147 -9.02 -13.16 19.83
C ASP A 147 -7.69 -12.56 19.32
N THR A 148 -7.72 -11.32 18.80
CA THR A 148 -6.56 -10.64 18.26
C THR A 148 -6.49 -9.18 18.71
N ASN A 149 -5.28 -8.66 18.90
CA ASN A 149 -5.02 -7.22 18.91
C ASN A 149 -4.51 -6.82 17.54
N VAL A 150 -4.98 -5.68 17.07
CA VAL A 150 -4.59 -5.11 15.78
C VAL A 150 -3.71 -3.90 16.00
N HIS A 151 -2.52 -3.92 15.42
CA HIS A 151 -1.56 -2.83 15.42
C HIS A 151 -1.35 -2.35 14.00
N VAL A 152 -1.36 -1.04 13.78
CA VAL A 152 -1.10 -0.43 12.48
C VAL A 152 0.14 0.43 12.58
N TYR A 153 1.08 0.20 11.68
CA TYR A 153 2.34 0.93 11.61
C TYR A 153 2.47 1.60 10.25
N ALA A 154 3.00 2.81 10.23
CA ALA A 154 3.32 3.54 9.01
C ALA A 154 4.81 3.73 8.87
N TYR A 155 5.32 3.57 7.65
CA TYR A 155 6.71 3.91 7.32
C TYR A 155 6.86 5.42 7.21
N LYS A 156 7.88 6.00 7.85
CA LYS A 156 8.03 7.46 8.00
C LYS A 156 8.61 8.15 6.76
N GLU A 157 8.96 7.40 5.74
CA GLU A 157 9.52 7.91 4.49
C GLU A 157 8.70 7.47 3.29
N LYS A 158 8.73 8.25 2.21
CA LYS A 158 8.19 7.83 0.93
C LYS A 158 9.04 6.68 0.38
N LEU A 159 8.39 5.59 0.04
CA LEU A 159 9.06 4.43 -0.54
C LEU A 159 9.14 4.59 -2.06
N ALA A 160 10.32 4.94 -2.56
CA ALA A 160 10.56 5.09 -3.99
C ALA A 160 10.42 3.74 -4.72
N LYS A 161 10.28 3.82 -6.05
CA LYS A 161 10.30 2.62 -6.91
C LYS A 161 11.54 1.78 -6.63
N ASP A 162 11.36 0.45 -6.56
CA ASP A 162 12.40 -0.56 -6.32
C ASP A 162 13.13 -0.41 -4.95
N ALA A 163 12.61 0.44 -4.06
CA ALA A 163 13.10 0.57 -2.69
C ALA A 163 12.37 -0.40 -1.74
N LYS A 164 13.06 -0.75 -0.64
CA LYS A 164 12.52 -1.57 0.46
C LYS A 164 12.48 -0.78 1.75
N THR A 165 11.48 -1.04 2.58
CA THR A 165 11.48 -0.56 3.96
C THR A 165 12.52 -1.31 4.78
N THR A 166 12.86 -0.76 5.94
CA THR A 166 13.47 -1.56 7.01
C THR A 166 12.46 -2.57 7.54
N ALA A 167 12.94 -3.64 8.17
CA ALA A 167 12.06 -4.56 8.89
C ALA A 167 11.35 -3.83 10.04
N LEU A 168 10.05 -4.08 10.22
CA LEU A 168 9.31 -3.52 11.34
C LEU A 168 9.83 -4.05 12.69
N PHE A 169 10.18 -5.34 12.71
CA PHE A 169 10.85 -6.05 13.81
C PHE A 169 11.65 -7.22 13.23
N ASP A 170 12.62 -7.76 14.00
CA ASP A 170 13.50 -8.84 13.51
C ASP A 170 13.02 -10.22 13.94
N SER A 171 12.29 -10.30 15.05
CA SER A 171 11.87 -11.58 15.63
C SER A 171 10.67 -11.41 16.56
N ILE A 172 10.05 -12.52 16.84
CA ILE A 172 8.97 -12.64 17.82
C ILE A 172 9.39 -13.59 18.92
N GLN A 173 8.87 -13.39 20.12
CA GLN A 173 9.06 -14.28 21.26
C GLN A 173 7.72 -14.73 21.81
N LEU A 174 7.51 -16.05 21.92
CA LEU A 174 6.36 -16.60 22.61
C LEU A 174 6.43 -16.23 24.09
N GLN A 175 5.33 -15.72 24.64
CA GLN A 175 5.22 -15.40 26.07
C GLN A 175 5.54 -16.61 26.94
N ASN A 176 5.99 -16.35 28.17
CA ASN A 176 6.26 -17.40 29.14
C ASN A 176 4.95 -17.95 29.75
N VAL A 177 4.09 -18.51 28.91
CA VAL A 177 2.81 -19.09 29.32
C VAL A 177 3.01 -20.39 30.08
N ILE A 178 2.17 -20.66 31.08
CA ILE A 178 2.18 -21.90 31.80
C ILE A 178 1.70 -23.05 30.90
N GLU A 179 2.40 -24.17 30.93
CA GLU A 179 2.09 -25.39 30.19
C GLU A 179 0.62 -25.81 30.35
N GLY A 180 0.01 -26.32 29.29
CA GLY A 180 -1.38 -26.78 29.28
C GLY A 180 -2.43 -25.70 28.97
N GLN A 181 -2.05 -24.42 28.73
CA GLN A 181 -3.02 -23.36 28.48
C GLN A 181 -3.27 -23.08 27.01
N ILE A 182 -2.30 -23.35 26.15
CA ILE A 182 -2.36 -23.10 24.68
C ILE A 182 -1.96 -24.34 23.88
N ASP A 183 -2.10 -25.53 24.48
CA ASP A 183 -1.68 -26.79 23.85
C ASP A 183 -2.42 -27.04 22.53
N THR A 184 -1.65 -27.53 21.55
CA THR A 184 -2.12 -28.04 20.24
C THR A 184 -2.88 -27.05 19.35
N ASN A 185 -3.00 -25.78 19.71
CA ASN A 185 -3.62 -24.79 18.85
C ASN A 185 -2.60 -24.14 17.92
N THR A 186 -3.00 -23.90 16.69
CA THR A 186 -2.25 -23.05 15.77
C THR A 186 -2.60 -21.60 16.08
N GLU A 187 -1.60 -20.79 16.40
CA GLU A 187 -1.74 -19.37 16.65
C GLU A 187 -1.00 -18.61 15.56
N ASN A 188 -1.71 -17.77 14.83
CA ASN A 188 -1.17 -17.07 13.67
C ASN A 188 -0.96 -15.59 13.99
N ILE A 189 0.22 -15.09 13.66
CA ILE A 189 0.47 -13.65 13.52
C ILE A 189 0.26 -13.30 12.05
N LYS A 190 -0.77 -12.51 11.77
CA LYS A 190 -1.02 -12.06 10.40
C LYS A 190 -0.42 -10.68 10.21
N VAL A 191 0.42 -10.53 9.18
CA VAL A 191 0.95 -9.24 8.74
C VAL A 191 0.35 -8.94 7.37
N THR A 192 -0.20 -7.75 7.20
CA THR A 192 -0.77 -7.29 5.93
C THR A 192 -0.15 -5.94 5.57
N ALA A 193 0.36 -5.82 4.35
CA ALA A 193 0.93 -4.59 3.84
C ALA A 193 -0.11 -3.81 3.02
N TYR A 194 -0.13 -2.50 3.19
CA TYR A 194 -0.95 -1.58 2.42
C TYR A 194 -0.08 -0.45 1.88
N ALA A 195 -0.45 0.08 0.72
CA ALA A 195 0.22 1.25 0.16
C ALA A 195 -0.75 2.16 -0.58
N ILE A 196 -0.48 3.45 -0.49
CA ILE A 196 -1.15 4.49 -1.27
C ILE A 196 -0.10 5.30 -2.04
N GLN A 197 -0.47 5.85 -3.19
CA GLN A 197 0.39 6.76 -3.93
C GLN A 197 0.76 7.97 -3.08
N ALA A 198 2.05 8.33 -3.05
CA ALA A 198 2.52 9.46 -2.25
C ALA A 198 2.14 10.83 -2.84
N ALA A 199 1.96 10.94 -4.17
CA ALA A 199 1.59 12.17 -4.82
C ALA A 199 0.09 12.47 -4.65
N GLU A 200 -0.27 13.75 -4.45
CA GLU A 200 -1.65 14.27 -4.42
C GLU A 200 -2.57 13.61 -3.36
N VAL A 201 -2.00 12.97 -2.33
CA VAL A 201 -2.81 12.24 -1.33
C VAL A 201 -3.45 13.17 -0.30
N LEU A 202 -2.86 14.34 -0.05
CA LEU A 202 -3.39 15.38 0.83
C LEU A 202 -3.78 16.60 -0.01
N GLU A 203 -5.04 16.67 -0.45
CA GLU A 203 -5.54 17.81 -1.22
C GLU A 203 -5.47 19.13 -0.40
N GLY A 204 -4.87 20.18 -0.99
CA GLY A 204 -4.92 21.56 -0.50
C GLY A 204 -3.91 21.91 0.60
N GLU A 205 -3.11 21.00 1.08
CA GLU A 205 -1.90 21.29 1.85
C GLU A 205 -0.69 21.24 0.91
N ASP A 206 0.35 22.03 1.22
CA ASP A 206 1.58 22.11 0.43
C ASP A 206 2.12 20.68 0.24
N THR A 207 1.86 20.10 -0.95
CA THR A 207 1.97 18.66 -1.22
C THR A 207 3.41 18.22 -1.42
N ASP A 208 4.35 19.10 -1.16
CA ASP A 208 5.74 18.72 -1.00
C ASP A 208 5.91 18.03 0.37
N LEU A 209 5.31 16.83 0.45
CA LEU A 209 5.58 15.93 1.57
C LEU A 209 7.10 15.80 1.63
N THR A 210 7.71 16.42 2.61
CA THR A 210 9.14 16.29 2.91
C THR A 210 9.48 14.81 2.99
N ASP A 211 10.72 14.44 2.77
CA ASP A 211 11.13 13.03 2.77
C ASP A 211 10.70 12.28 4.05
N THR A 212 10.59 12.98 5.17
CA THR A 212 10.10 12.41 6.44
C THR A 212 8.66 12.84 6.73
N LEU A 213 7.78 11.87 6.91
CA LEU A 213 6.37 12.07 7.19
C LEU A 213 6.11 12.10 8.71
N THR A 214 5.38 13.11 9.18
CA THR A 214 4.96 13.16 10.59
C THR A 214 3.88 12.12 10.88
N LYS A 215 3.80 11.65 12.13
CA LYS A 215 2.75 10.72 12.56
C LYS A 215 1.34 11.26 12.26
N GLU A 216 1.12 12.56 12.46
CA GLU A 216 -0.18 13.20 12.19
C GLU A 216 -0.56 13.11 10.71
N ASN A 217 0.39 13.39 9.80
CA ASN A 217 0.15 13.28 8.36
C ASN A 217 -0.09 11.83 7.95
N LEU A 218 0.69 10.90 8.48
CA LEU A 218 0.52 9.47 8.23
C LEU A 218 -0.84 8.96 8.71
N GLN A 219 -1.33 9.42 9.86
CA GLN A 219 -2.67 9.08 10.34
C GLN A 219 -3.76 9.62 9.41
N LYS A 220 -3.67 10.89 8.97
CA LYS A 220 -4.60 11.46 8.00
C LYS A 220 -4.63 10.66 6.69
N ILE A 221 -3.46 10.26 6.18
CA ILE A 221 -3.35 9.46 4.96
C ILE A 221 -3.97 8.08 5.15
N TYR A 222 -3.74 7.44 6.29
CA TYR A 222 -4.36 6.15 6.61
C TYR A 222 -5.89 6.25 6.68
N ASP A 223 -6.42 7.32 7.27
CA ASP A 223 -7.87 7.58 7.33
C ASP A 223 -8.48 7.83 5.94
N ILE A 224 -7.76 8.53 5.05
CA ILE A 224 -8.16 8.71 3.65
C ILE A 224 -8.21 7.37 2.94
N TYR A 225 -7.17 6.56 3.11
CA TYR A 225 -7.09 5.23 2.55
C TYR A 225 -8.27 4.34 2.98
N GLY A 226 -8.60 4.35 4.26
CA GLY A 226 -9.77 3.64 4.82
C GLY A 226 -11.10 4.09 4.20
N LYS A 227 -11.27 5.40 3.99
CA LYS A 227 -12.48 5.98 3.38
C LYS A 227 -12.62 5.61 1.90
N GLN A 228 -11.52 5.63 1.14
CA GLN A 228 -11.51 5.28 -0.30
C GLN A 228 -11.94 3.81 -0.51
N ASN A 229 -11.68 2.96 0.45
CA ASN A 229 -12.03 1.54 0.40
C ASN A 229 -13.36 1.22 1.12
N ASN A 230 -14.21 2.22 1.42
CA ASN A 230 -15.52 2.08 2.07
C ASN A 230 -15.49 1.30 3.41
N GLY A 231 -14.40 1.42 4.17
CA GLY A 231 -14.20 0.62 5.38
C GLY A 231 -14.11 -0.89 5.10
N GLN A 232 -14.11 -1.29 3.85
CA GLN A 232 -13.73 -2.65 3.49
C GLN A 232 -12.23 -2.80 3.72
N THR A 233 -11.84 -3.91 4.31
CA THR A 233 -10.44 -4.32 4.25
C THR A 233 -10.03 -4.23 2.80
N VAL A 234 -9.05 -3.37 2.54
CA VAL A 234 -8.48 -3.21 1.22
C VAL A 234 -8.22 -4.58 0.64
N PRO A 235 -8.43 -4.79 -0.66
CA PRO A 235 -8.03 -6.03 -1.29
C PRO A 235 -6.59 -6.29 -0.88
N GLU A 236 -6.37 -7.42 -0.21
CA GLU A 236 -5.03 -7.85 0.19
C GLU A 236 -4.11 -7.62 -1.00
N ALA A 237 -3.02 -6.91 -0.80
CA ALA A 237 -2.05 -6.64 -1.84
C ALA A 237 -1.76 -7.99 -2.49
N ASN A 238 -2.12 -8.10 -3.74
CA ASN A 238 -2.17 -9.27 -4.60
C ASN A 238 -1.50 -10.49 -3.97
N ASP A 239 -2.30 -11.38 -3.39
CA ASP A 239 -1.96 -12.47 -2.47
C ASP A 239 -1.04 -13.56 -3.07
N ASN A 240 -0.26 -13.21 -4.09
CA ASN A 240 0.66 -14.16 -4.73
C ASN A 240 1.95 -14.39 -3.93
N ASN A 241 2.19 -13.62 -2.84
CA ASN A 241 3.39 -13.77 -2.01
C ASN A 241 3.14 -13.70 -0.48
N ALA A 242 1.92 -13.48 -0.03
CA ALA A 242 1.58 -13.66 1.38
C ALA A 242 1.59 -15.16 1.68
N LYS A 243 2.76 -15.69 2.01
CA LYS A 243 2.87 -17.01 2.65
C LYS A 243 2.37 -16.83 4.08
N ASP A 244 1.19 -17.38 4.37
CA ASP A 244 0.78 -17.60 5.74
C ASP A 244 1.81 -18.52 6.46
N LEU A 245 1.73 -18.59 7.76
CA LEU A 245 2.61 -19.44 8.58
C LEU A 245 2.52 -20.93 8.17
N GLU A 246 1.55 -21.31 7.34
CA GLU A 246 1.33 -22.69 6.89
C GLU A 246 2.05 -23.01 5.57
N GLY A 247 2.69 -22.03 4.91
CA GLY A 247 3.43 -22.25 3.67
C GLY A 247 2.56 -22.59 2.46
N ASN A 248 1.25 -22.42 2.55
CA ASN A 248 0.32 -22.68 1.46
C ASN A 248 0.23 -21.48 0.52
N ASN A 249 0.63 -21.69 -0.74
CA ASN A 249 0.25 -20.80 -1.83
C ASN A 249 -1.26 -20.95 -2.06
N ARG A 250 -2.06 -19.94 -1.73
CA ARG A 250 -3.44 -19.89 -2.21
C ARG A 250 -3.41 -19.57 -3.70
N ALA A 251 -3.86 -20.54 -4.48
CA ALA A 251 -4.11 -20.41 -5.91
C ALA A 251 -5.39 -19.62 -6.18
#